data_43f661707bfd63710096e41265016633
#
_entry.id   43f661707bfd63710096e41265016633
#
_cell.length_a   1.000
_cell.length_b   1.000
_cell.length_c   1.000
_cell.angle_alpha   90.00
_cell.angle_beta   90.00
_cell.angle_gamma   90.00
#
_symmetry.space_group_name_H-M   'P 1'
#
loop_
_entity.id
_entity.type
_entity.pdbx_description
1 polymer ?
#
loop_
_entity_poly.entity_id
_entity_poly.type
_entity_poly.pdbx_seq_one_letter_code
_entity_poly.pdbx_strand_id
1 'polypeptide(L)'
;KLNKELLKGATFADQDEWLALVMQSSRDFVTINKWVSCFALAVNEENAALGRVVTSPTNGAAGVIPAVILYMYCFCDHNTLDDVERFLLTSGEIGCLFKKGATISAAMGGCQAEIGVSSAMAAGGLTEVLGGSPKQALMAAEIAMEHHLGLTCDPIGGLVQIPCIERNTMGAIKAITAANLAMSGDPDDCKVNFDVVVKTMWDTAQDMNHKYKETSEGGLAFNLPVVLPNC
;
A
#
# COMPACT_ATOMS: atom_id res chain seq x y z
N LYS A 1 17.00 -2.98 -10.12
CA LYS A 1 18.26 -2.86 -9.37
C LYS A 1 18.18 -3.60 -8.03
N LEU A 2 17.21 -3.31 -7.19
CA LEU A 2 17.05 -3.93 -5.86
C LEU A 2 16.88 -5.47 -5.94
N ASN A 3 16.07 -5.98 -6.87
CA ASN A 3 15.91 -7.43 -7.08
C ASN A 3 17.26 -8.14 -7.34
N LYS A 4 18.12 -7.57 -8.19
CA LYS A 4 19.45 -8.13 -8.47
C LYS A 4 20.38 -8.12 -7.24
N GLU A 5 20.29 -7.09 -6.42
CA GLU A 5 21.03 -6.98 -5.17
C GLU A 5 20.59 -8.06 -4.18
N LEU A 6 19.28 -8.23 -3.99
CA LEU A 6 18.69 -9.19 -3.05
C LEU A 6 18.98 -10.64 -3.46
N LEU A 7 18.92 -10.93 -4.75
CA LEU A 7 19.24 -12.26 -5.29
C LEU A 7 20.75 -12.54 -5.37
N LYS A 8 21.61 -11.57 -5.05
CA LYS A 8 23.08 -11.72 -5.06
C LYS A 8 23.61 -12.28 -6.39
N GLY A 9 22.96 -11.93 -7.49
CA GLY A 9 23.34 -12.39 -8.83
C GLY A 9 22.81 -13.78 -9.23
N ALA A 10 21.96 -14.42 -8.40
CA ALA A 10 21.29 -15.64 -8.81
C ALA A 10 20.41 -15.37 -10.04
N THR A 11 20.35 -16.34 -10.94
CA THR A 11 19.49 -16.35 -12.12
C THR A 11 18.32 -17.27 -11.92
N PHE A 12 17.23 -17.01 -12.60
CA PHE A 12 16.01 -17.83 -12.58
C PHE A 12 15.45 -17.93 -14.01
N ALA A 13 14.84 -19.04 -14.34
CA ALA A 13 14.27 -19.27 -15.66
C ALA A 13 12.81 -18.79 -15.77
N ASP A 14 12.07 -18.86 -14.65
CA ASP A 14 10.66 -18.53 -14.59
C ASP A 14 10.26 -17.92 -13.24
N GLN A 15 8.95 -17.67 -13.08
CA GLN A 15 8.40 -17.07 -11.87
C GLN A 15 8.49 -18.00 -10.65
N ASP A 16 8.35 -19.31 -10.84
CA ASP A 16 8.35 -20.26 -9.73
C ASP A 16 9.76 -20.37 -9.13
N GLU A 17 10.79 -20.42 -9.98
CA GLU A 17 12.18 -20.37 -9.53
C GLU A 17 12.49 -19.05 -8.80
N TRP A 18 11.99 -17.92 -9.32
CA TRP A 18 12.15 -16.63 -8.66
C TRP A 18 11.51 -16.62 -7.28
N LEU A 19 10.26 -17.08 -7.16
CA LEU A 19 9.56 -17.17 -5.86
C LEU A 19 10.33 -18.07 -4.88
N ALA A 20 10.84 -19.22 -5.35
CA ALA A 20 11.63 -20.13 -4.52
C ALA A 20 12.89 -19.43 -3.96
N LEU A 21 13.58 -18.63 -4.78
CA LEU A 21 14.73 -17.84 -4.33
C LEU A 21 14.36 -16.76 -3.31
N VAL A 22 13.21 -16.08 -3.51
CA VAL A 22 12.70 -15.11 -2.54
C VAL A 22 12.39 -15.77 -1.20
N MET A 23 11.70 -16.92 -1.21
CA MET A 23 11.33 -17.67 0.01
C MET A 23 12.54 -18.20 0.78
N GLN A 24 13.67 -18.43 0.11
CA GLN A 24 14.96 -18.82 0.72
C GLN A 24 15.73 -17.64 1.32
N SER A 25 15.29 -16.42 1.09
CA SER A 25 15.93 -15.22 1.64
C SER A 25 15.90 -15.21 3.17
N SER A 26 16.85 -14.50 3.78
CA SER A 26 16.86 -14.30 5.21
C SER A 26 15.56 -13.62 5.68
N ARG A 27 15.00 -14.12 6.78
CA ARG A 27 13.77 -13.56 7.39
C ARG A 27 14.07 -12.46 8.42
N ASP A 28 15.22 -11.81 8.32
CA ASP A 28 15.50 -10.63 9.14
C ASP A 28 14.73 -9.39 8.63
N PHE A 29 14.50 -8.46 9.55
CA PHE A 29 13.71 -7.26 9.28
C PHE A 29 14.21 -6.46 8.07
N VAL A 30 15.53 -6.32 7.91
CA VAL A 30 16.11 -5.52 6.82
C VAL A 30 15.87 -6.19 5.48
N THR A 31 16.08 -7.50 5.39
CA THR A 31 15.89 -8.28 4.16
C THR A 31 14.41 -8.31 3.76
N ILE A 32 13.50 -8.57 4.70
CA ILE A 32 12.04 -8.54 4.44
C ILE A 32 11.62 -7.15 3.98
N ASN A 33 12.03 -6.09 4.67
CA ASN A 33 11.69 -4.71 4.30
C ASN A 33 12.17 -4.37 2.87
N LYS A 34 13.38 -4.78 2.50
CA LYS A 34 13.89 -4.62 1.14
C LYS A 34 13.07 -5.39 0.10
N TRP A 35 12.62 -6.61 0.41
CA TRP A 35 11.76 -7.37 -0.50
C TRP A 35 10.39 -6.71 -0.68
N VAL A 36 9.73 -6.30 0.40
CA VAL A 36 8.45 -5.58 0.32
C VAL A 36 8.60 -4.31 -0.52
N SER A 37 9.69 -3.57 -0.31
CA SER A 37 10.03 -2.40 -1.13
C SER A 37 10.21 -2.77 -2.60
N CYS A 38 10.95 -3.85 -2.87
CA CYS A 38 11.19 -4.34 -4.23
C CYS A 38 9.87 -4.69 -4.94
N PHE A 39 8.95 -5.37 -4.27
CA PHE A 39 7.65 -5.75 -4.82
C PHE A 39 6.81 -4.52 -5.18
N ALA A 40 6.69 -3.56 -4.24
CA ALA A 40 5.94 -2.33 -4.48
C ALA A 40 6.54 -1.50 -5.62
N LEU A 41 7.86 -1.35 -5.64
CA LEU A 41 8.57 -0.59 -6.69
C LEU A 41 8.41 -1.23 -8.06
N ALA A 42 8.47 -2.56 -8.17
CA ALA A 42 8.34 -3.26 -9.45
C ALA A 42 6.97 -3.02 -10.11
N VAL A 43 5.89 -3.06 -9.32
CA VAL A 43 4.53 -2.77 -9.83
C VAL A 43 4.43 -1.31 -10.30
N ASN A 44 5.02 -0.38 -9.56
CA ASN A 44 4.98 1.03 -9.94
C ASN A 44 5.88 1.35 -11.14
N GLU A 45 7.02 0.67 -11.29
CA GLU A 45 7.86 0.77 -12.49
C GLU A 45 7.08 0.29 -13.73
N GLU A 46 6.35 -0.82 -13.62
CA GLU A 46 5.47 -1.31 -14.68
C GLU A 46 4.36 -0.30 -15.02
N ASN A 47 3.71 0.28 -13.99
CA ASN A 47 2.70 1.31 -14.19
C ASN A 47 3.27 2.56 -14.87
N ALA A 48 4.45 3.03 -14.46
CA ALA A 48 5.13 4.18 -15.06
C ALA A 48 5.58 3.91 -16.50
N ALA A 49 5.88 2.65 -16.83
CA ALA A 49 6.20 2.23 -18.19
C ALA A 49 4.96 2.01 -19.08
N LEU A 50 3.76 2.39 -18.62
CA LEU A 50 2.47 2.17 -19.29
C LEU A 50 2.13 0.69 -19.48
N GLY A 51 2.68 -0.18 -18.65
CA GLY A 51 2.36 -1.59 -18.61
C GLY A 51 1.00 -1.86 -17.94
N ARG A 52 0.60 -3.12 -17.94
CA ARG A 52 -0.68 -3.54 -17.36
C ARG A 52 -0.50 -3.81 -15.86
N VAL A 53 -1.21 -3.04 -15.03
CA VAL A 53 -1.32 -3.26 -13.59
C VAL A 53 -2.79 -3.36 -13.16
N VAL A 54 -3.04 -3.99 -12.01
CA VAL A 54 -4.37 -4.02 -11.39
C VAL A 54 -4.50 -2.81 -10.47
N THR A 55 -5.58 -2.04 -10.61
CA THR A 55 -5.87 -0.92 -9.72
C THR A 55 -6.23 -1.42 -8.32
N SER A 56 -5.69 -0.80 -7.25
CA SER A 56 -6.03 -1.19 -5.88
C SER A 56 -5.80 -0.06 -4.84
N PRO A 57 -6.74 0.87 -4.62
CA PRO A 57 -7.96 1.07 -5.38
C PRO A 57 -7.77 1.85 -6.69
N THR A 58 -6.60 2.46 -6.92
CA THR A 58 -6.23 3.25 -8.10
C THR A 58 -4.90 2.77 -8.67
N ASN A 59 -4.52 3.27 -9.86
CA ASN A 59 -3.22 2.96 -10.45
C ASN A 59 -2.06 3.54 -9.63
N GLY A 60 -2.24 4.73 -9.04
CA GLY A 60 -1.21 5.37 -8.22
C GLY A 60 -0.86 4.57 -6.95
N ALA A 61 -1.78 3.73 -6.46
CA ALA A 61 -1.59 2.88 -5.28
C ALA A 61 -1.44 1.38 -5.63
N ALA A 62 -1.28 1.03 -6.91
CA ALA A 62 -1.28 -0.35 -7.39
C ALA A 62 -0.20 -1.25 -6.79
N GLY A 63 0.87 -0.67 -6.22
CA GLY A 63 1.99 -1.43 -5.66
C GLY A 63 1.77 -1.95 -4.24
N VAL A 64 0.86 -1.38 -3.46
CA VAL A 64 0.69 -1.72 -2.03
C VAL A 64 0.18 -3.13 -1.84
N ILE A 65 -0.98 -3.46 -2.40
CA ILE A 65 -1.65 -4.76 -2.23
C ILE A 65 -0.77 -5.92 -2.75
N PRO A 66 -0.21 -5.87 -3.96
CA PRO A 66 0.66 -6.94 -4.43
C PRO A 66 1.90 -7.13 -3.57
N ALA A 67 2.47 -6.05 -3.03
CA ALA A 67 3.64 -6.15 -2.15
C ALA A 67 3.30 -6.86 -0.83
N VAL A 68 2.13 -6.61 -0.26
CA VAL A 68 1.69 -7.27 0.98
C VAL A 68 1.28 -8.72 0.71
N ILE A 69 0.66 -9.03 -0.44
CA ILE A 69 0.37 -10.42 -0.85
C ILE A 69 1.67 -11.21 -1.00
N LEU A 70 2.68 -10.66 -1.67
CA LEU A 70 3.97 -11.34 -1.82
C LEU A 70 4.71 -11.48 -0.48
N TYR A 71 4.59 -10.51 0.42
CA TYR A 71 5.08 -10.64 1.79
C TYR A 71 4.39 -11.81 2.52
N MET A 72 3.08 -11.86 2.48
CA MET A 72 2.27 -12.94 3.06
C MET A 72 2.69 -14.31 2.49
N TYR A 73 2.77 -14.40 1.17
CA TYR A 73 3.09 -15.62 0.44
C TYR A 73 4.51 -16.14 0.73
N CYS A 74 5.50 -15.23 0.72
CA CYS A 74 6.92 -15.62 0.83
C CYS A 74 7.42 -15.71 2.28
N PHE A 75 6.83 -14.96 3.22
CA PHE A 75 7.41 -14.78 4.55
C PHE A 75 6.48 -15.14 5.72
N CYS A 76 5.18 -15.34 5.49
CA CYS A 76 4.21 -15.66 6.55
C CYS A 76 3.71 -17.11 6.52
N ASP A 77 4.26 -17.95 5.62
CA ASP A 77 3.84 -19.36 5.44
C ASP A 77 2.35 -19.52 5.04
N HIS A 78 1.73 -18.46 4.47
CA HIS A 78 0.39 -18.42 3.89
C HIS A 78 0.52 -18.29 2.37
N ASN A 79 0.66 -19.40 1.68
CA ASN A 79 1.03 -19.44 0.27
C ASN A 79 0.08 -20.25 -0.61
N THR A 80 -1.17 -20.39 -0.20
CA THR A 80 -2.20 -21.07 -0.99
C THR A 80 -3.03 -20.03 -1.79
N LEU A 81 -3.70 -20.50 -2.83
CA LEU A 81 -4.65 -19.67 -3.57
C LEU A 81 -5.83 -19.23 -2.69
N ASP A 82 -6.25 -20.07 -1.75
CA ASP A 82 -7.31 -19.75 -0.78
C ASP A 82 -6.88 -18.57 0.12
N ASP A 83 -5.63 -18.55 0.59
CA ASP A 83 -5.10 -17.42 1.36
C ASP A 83 -5.15 -16.11 0.54
N VAL A 84 -4.77 -16.16 -0.73
CA VAL A 84 -4.81 -15.00 -1.62
C VAL A 84 -6.26 -14.54 -1.87
N GLU A 85 -7.19 -15.48 -2.08
CA GLU A 85 -8.60 -15.17 -2.28
C GLU A 85 -9.21 -14.51 -1.04
N ARG A 86 -8.99 -15.07 0.14
CA ARG A 86 -9.44 -14.48 1.42
C ARG A 86 -8.88 -13.09 1.63
N PHE A 87 -7.57 -12.91 1.38
CA PHE A 87 -6.93 -11.60 1.43
C PHE A 87 -7.64 -10.60 0.51
N LEU A 88 -7.87 -10.96 -0.75
CA LEU A 88 -8.46 -10.06 -1.74
C LEU A 88 -9.93 -9.74 -1.44
N LEU A 89 -10.71 -10.69 -0.97
CA LEU A 89 -12.13 -10.47 -0.59
C LEU A 89 -12.22 -9.47 0.56
N THR A 90 -11.46 -9.66 1.63
CA THR A 90 -11.43 -8.74 2.77
C THR A 90 -10.91 -7.36 2.38
N SER A 91 -9.82 -7.30 1.61
CA SER A 91 -9.30 -6.05 1.08
C SER A 91 -10.34 -5.31 0.24
N GLY A 92 -11.04 -6.03 -0.65
CA GLY A 92 -12.08 -5.47 -1.50
C GLY A 92 -13.24 -4.87 -0.70
N GLU A 93 -13.71 -5.56 0.34
CA GLU A 93 -14.79 -5.04 1.21
C GLU A 93 -14.35 -3.76 1.94
N ILE A 94 -13.15 -3.73 2.52
CA ILE A 94 -12.62 -2.52 3.17
C ILE A 94 -12.55 -1.36 2.17
N GLY A 95 -12.09 -1.61 0.94
CA GLY A 95 -12.08 -0.60 -0.12
C GLY A 95 -13.48 -0.08 -0.47
N CYS A 96 -14.48 -0.96 -0.47
CA CYS A 96 -15.89 -0.60 -0.66
C CYS A 96 -16.41 0.29 0.47
N LEU A 97 -16.03 0.03 1.73
CA LEU A 97 -16.42 0.85 2.87
C LEU A 97 -15.85 2.28 2.75
N PHE A 98 -14.58 2.43 2.37
CA PHE A 98 -13.98 3.74 2.09
C PHE A 98 -14.66 4.46 0.92
N LYS A 99 -14.97 3.74 -0.15
CA LYS A 99 -15.68 4.31 -1.31
C LYS A 99 -17.07 4.83 -0.96
N LYS A 100 -17.78 4.14 -0.06
CA LYS A 100 -19.13 4.52 0.39
C LYS A 100 -19.11 5.65 1.43
N GLY A 101 -18.18 5.59 2.39
CA GLY A 101 -18.11 6.51 3.52
C GLY A 101 -17.26 7.76 3.30
N ALA A 102 -16.38 7.74 2.30
CA ALA A 102 -15.45 8.83 2.00
C ALA A 102 -15.15 8.92 0.49
N THR A 103 -13.92 8.64 0.09
CA THR A 103 -13.48 8.61 -1.31
C THR A 103 -12.26 7.69 -1.48
N ILE A 104 -12.05 7.22 -2.71
CA ILE A 104 -10.83 6.51 -3.14
C ILE A 104 -10.06 7.28 -4.21
N SER A 105 -10.39 8.56 -4.41
CA SER A 105 -9.80 9.41 -5.46
C SER A 105 -8.80 10.40 -4.89
N ALA A 106 -7.57 10.41 -5.41
CA ALA A 106 -6.54 11.38 -5.05
C ALA A 106 -6.95 12.82 -5.40
N ALA A 107 -7.66 13.02 -6.50
CA ALA A 107 -8.18 14.31 -6.90
C ALA A 107 -9.23 14.86 -5.92
N MET A 108 -9.90 14.00 -5.17
CA MET A 108 -10.86 14.39 -4.13
C MET A 108 -10.23 14.48 -2.75
N GLY A 109 -9.33 13.58 -2.40
CA GLY A 109 -8.86 13.41 -1.02
C GLY A 109 -7.34 13.39 -0.83
N GLY A 110 -6.54 13.63 -1.87
CA GLY A 110 -5.09 13.48 -1.77
C GLY A 110 -4.64 12.01 -1.70
N CYS A 111 -3.36 11.78 -1.44
CA CYS A 111 -2.81 10.42 -1.34
C CYS A 111 -3.33 9.62 -0.13
N GLN A 112 -3.95 10.26 0.87
CA GLN A 112 -4.65 9.50 1.91
C GLN A 112 -5.78 8.63 1.32
N ALA A 113 -6.45 9.12 0.26
CA ALA A 113 -7.52 8.40 -0.43
C ALA A 113 -7.01 7.27 -1.36
N GLU A 114 -5.75 7.30 -1.76
CA GLU A 114 -5.14 6.26 -2.59
C GLU A 114 -4.27 5.32 -1.76
N ILE A 115 -3.10 5.82 -1.33
CA ILE A 115 -2.11 5.01 -0.58
C ILE A 115 -2.67 4.63 0.79
N GLY A 116 -3.36 5.57 1.47
CA GLY A 116 -3.97 5.28 2.78
C GLY A 116 -5.05 4.21 2.68
N VAL A 117 -5.96 4.31 1.70
CA VAL A 117 -6.99 3.30 1.47
C VAL A 117 -6.37 1.96 1.07
N SER A 118 -5.40 1.95 0.14
CA SER A 118 -4.69 0.72 -0.25
C SER A 118 -3.98 0.05 0.93
N SER A 119 -3.35 0.85 1.78
CA SER A 119 -2.70 0.36 3.01
C SER A 119 -3.70 -0.24 3.99
N ALA A 120 -4.85 0.42 4.20
CA ALA A 120 -5.93 -0.08 5.05
C ALA A 120 -6.53 -1.39 4.50
N MET A 121 -6.78 -1.45 3.19
CA MET A 121 -7.22 -2.66 2.48
C MET A 121 -6.25 -3.83 2.71
N ALA A 122 -4.95 -3.57 2.50
CA ALA A 122 -3.91 -4.58 2.66
C ALA A 122 -3.72 -5.01 4.12
N ALA A 123 -3.84 -4.09 5.07
CA ALA A 123 -3.74 -4.39 6.50
C ALA A 123 -4.86 -5.32 6.96
N GLY A 124 -6.11 -5.02 6.59
CA GLY A 124 -7.24 -5.87 6.93
C GLY A 124 -7.18 -7.24 6.24
N GLY A 125 -6.81 -7.28 4.94
CA GLY A 125 -6.64 -8.53 4.21
C GLY A 125 -5.56 -9.43 4.81
N LEU A 126 -4.42 -8.86 5.21
CA LEU A 126 -3.35 -9.60 5.89
C LEU A 126 -3.80 -10.12 7.25
N THR A 127 -4.50 -9.29 8.03
CA THR A 127 -5.03 -9.67 9.35
C THR A 127 -5.99 -10.86 9.25
N GLU A 128 -6.89 -10.86 8.26
CA GLU A 128 -7.81 -11.98 7.99
C GLU A 128 -7.05 -13.28 7.73
N VAL A 129 -6.05 -13.25 6.86
CA VAL A 129 -5.28 -14.46 6.51
C VAL A 129 -4.47 -14.97 7.70
N LEU A 130 -3.92 -14.06 8.52
CA LEU A 130 -3.22 -14.43 9.76
C LEU A 130 -4.13 -15.01 10.85
N GLY A 131 -5.44 -15.12 10.60
CA GLY A 131 -6.42 -15.70 11.51
C GLY A 131 -7.02 -14.69 12.49
N GLY A 132 -6.88 -13.39 12.21
CA GLY A 132 -7.53 -12.34 12.99
C GLY A 132 -9.05 -12.33 12.82
N SER A 133 -9.74 -11.85 13.85
CA SER A 133 -11.19 -11.66 13.80
C SER A 133 -11.58 -10.51 12.88
N PRO A 134 -12.85 -10.43 12.41
CA PRO A 134 -13.33 -9.28 11.65
C PRO A 134 -13.12 -7.93 12.36
N LYS A 135 -13.24 -7.89 13.69
CA LYS A 135 -12.93 -6.70 14.48
C LYS A 135 -11.46 -6.33 14.41
N GLN A 136 -10.55 -7.30 14.45
CA GLN A 136 -9.11 -7.06 14.29
C GLN A 136 -8.77 -6.63 12.87
N ALA A 137 -9.43 -7.16 11.84
CA ALA A 137 -9.24 -6.69 10.47
C ALA A 137 -9.65 -5.22 10.29
N LEU A 138 -10.76 -4.79 10.90
CA LEU A 138 -11.18 -3.38 10.91
C LEU A 138 -10.22 -2.52 11.74
N MET A 139 -9.72 -3.01 12.87
CA MET A 139 -8.69 -2.33 13.66
C MET A 139 -7.40 -2.14 12.87
N ALA A 140 -6.94 -3.15 12.14
CA ALA A 140 -5.76 -3.03 11.28
C ALA A 140 -5.96 -1.98 10.17
N ALA A 141 -7.13 -1.99 9.54
CA ALA A 141 -7.49 -1.01 8.51
C ALA A 141 -7.56 0.42 9.07
N GLU A 142 -8.11 0.59 10.27
CA GLU A 142 -8.15 1.85 11.00
C GLU A 142 -6.73 2.36 11.28
N ILE A 143 -5.88 1.56 11.95
CA ILE A 143 -4.49 1.90 12.27
C ILE A 143 -3.72 2.30 11.02
N ALA A 144 -3.88 1.56 9.93
CA ALA A 144 -3.21 1.91 8.67
C ALA A 144 -3.68 3.25 8.12
N MET A 145 -4.99 3.54 8.16
CA MET A 145 -5.54 4.80 7.64
C MET A 145 -5.19 5.98 8.53
N GLU A 146 -5.29 5.89 9.85
CA GLU A 146 -4.98 7.03 10.73
C GLU A 146 -3.57 7.57 10.50
N HIS A 147 -2.62 6.69 10.18
CA HIS A 147 -1.23 7.05 9.88
C HIS A 147 -1.02 7.57 8.45
N HIS A 148 -2.08 7.69 7.66
CA HIS A 148 -2.09 8.33 6.35
C HIS A 148 -2.96 9.59 6.28
N LEU A 149 -3.68 9.95 7.36
CA LEU A 149 -4.50 11.16 7.40
C LEU A 149 -3.68 12.40 7.06
N GLY A 150 -4.23 13.24 6.20
CA GLY A 150 -3.57 14.46 5.74
C GLY A 150 -2.51 14.28 4.65
N LEU A 151 -2.27 13.06 4.16
CA LEU A 151 -1.29 12.84 3.10
C LEU A 151 -1.76 13.47 1.79
N THR A 152 -1.03 14.50 1.36
CA THR A 152 -1.29 15.25 0.12
C THR A 152 -0.93 14.45 -1.12
N CYS A 153 -1.54 14.80 -2.27
CA CYS A 153 -1.13 14.31 -3.58
C CYS A 153 -0.54 15.45 -4.40
N ASP A 154 0.76 15.42 -4.56
CA ASP A 154 1.57 16.48 -5.17
C ASP A 154 2.54 15.89 -6.22
N PRO A 155 2.01 15.23 -7.28
CA PRO A 155 2.83 14.55 -8.29
C PRO A 155 3.59 15.56 -9.13
N ILE A 156 4.91 15.34 -9.29
CA ILE A 156 5.77 16.19 -10.11
C ILE A 156 5.36 16.03 -11.58
N GLY A 157 4.99 17.13 -12.22
CA GLY A 157 4.54 17.13 -13.62
C GLY A 157 3.25 16.34 -13.88
N GLY A 158 2.46 16.03 -12.83
CA GLY A 158 1.23 15.23 -12.96
C GLY A 158 1.49 13.74 -13.23
N LEU A 159 2.71 13.27 -13.08
CA LEU A 159 3.10 11.89 -13.39
C LEU A 159 3.19 11.03 -12.13
N VAL A 160 2.77 9.76 -12.24
CA VAL A 160 2.93 8.77 -11.17
C VAL A 160 4.41 8.33 -11.13
N GLN A 161 5.22 9.18 -10.52
CA GLN A 161 6.66 8.99 -10.32
C GLN A 161 7.01 9.19 -8.85
N ILE A 162 8.17 9.74 -8.53
CA ILE A 162 8.50 10.17 -7.17
C ILE A 162 7.67 11.43 -6.84
N PRO A 163 6.96 11.49 -5.68
CA PRO A 163 7.05 10.56 -4.54
C PRO A 163 6.06 9.38 -4.56
N CYS A 164 5.17 9.26 -5.53
CA CYS A 164 4.10 8.24 -5.55
C CYS A 164 4.66 6.81 -5.47
N ILE A 165 5.74 6.52 -6.19
CA ILE A 165 6.38 5.19 -6.23
C ILE A 165 6.87 4.81 -4.81
N GLU A 166 7.53 5.73 -4.11
CA GLU A 166 8.05 5.50 -2.76
C GLU A 166 6.91 5.39 -1.73
N ARG A 167 5.83 6.15 -1.90
CA ARG A 167 4.64 6.08 -1.03
C ARG A 167 4.00 4.70 -1.03
N ASN A 168 4.03 3.96 -2.15
CA ASN A 168 3.53 2.59 -2.19
C ASN A 168 4.34 1.66 -1.28
N THR A 169 5.66 1.79 -1.27
CA THR A 169 6.54 1.06 -0.36
C THR A 169 6.18 1.34 1.10
N MET A 170 6.05 2.62 1.45
CA MET A 170 5.69 3.03 2.81
C MET A 170 4.28 2.56 3.19
N GLY A 171 3.33 2.60 2.25
CA GLY A 171 1.98 2.08 2.46
C GLY A 171 1.96 0.58 2.75
N ALA A 172 2.77 -0.21 2.02
CA ALA A 172 2.88 -1.65 2.25
C ALA A 172 3.50 -1.98 3.63
N ILE A 173 4.57 -1.28 4.02
CA ILE A 173 5.21 -1.46 5.34
C ILE A 173 4.26 -1.06 6.47
N LYS A 174 3.54 0.05 6.33
CA LYS A 174 2.53 0.46 7.32
C LYS A 174 1.39 -0.57 7.43
N ALA A 175 0.94 -1.15 6.32
CA ALA A 175 -0.07 -2.20 6.32
C ALA A 175 0.37 -3.42 7.11
N ILE A 176 1.59 -3.89 6.90
CA ILE A 176 2.18 -5.03 7.65
C ILE A 176 2.28 -4.70 9.13
N THR A 177 2.75 -3.49 9.47
CA THR A 177 2.86 -3.05 10.86
C THR A 177 1.49 -2.96 11.53
N ALA A 178 0.48 -2.39 10.84
CA ALA A 178 -0.89 -2.28 11.34
C ALA A 178 -1.53 -3.64 11.59
N ALA A 179 -1.35 -4.60 10.67
CA ALA A 179 -1.82 -5.97 10.86
C ALA A 179 -1.20 -6.62 12.11
N ASN A 180 0.12 -6.50 12.29
CA ASN A 180 0.82 -7.05 13.45
C ASN A 180 0.35 -6.42 14.77
N LEU A 181 0.10 -5.10 14.79
CA LEU A 181 -0.46 -4.42 15.96
C LEU A 181 -1.86 -4.91 16.29
N ALA A 182 -2.72 -5.02 15.27
CA ALA A 182 -4.09 -5.50 15.44
C ALA A 182 -4.15 -6.98 15.90
N MET A 183 -3.26 -7.83 15.40
CA MET A 183 -3.16 -9.23 15.84
C MET A 183 -2.77 -9.36 17.31
N SER A 184 -2.01 -8.40 17.84
CA SER A 184 -1.56 -8.37 19.23
C SER A 184 -2.48 -7.57 20.15
N GLY A 185 -3.40 -6.77 19.60
CA GLY A 185 -4.28 -5.88 20.34
C GLY A 185 -5.65 -6.48 20.62
N ASP A 186 -6.37 -5.85 21.56
CA ASP A 186 -7.78 -6.12 21.79
C ASP A 186 -8.62 -5.05 21.07
N PRO A 187 -9.43 -5.41 20.07
CA PRO A 187 -10.25 -4.44 19.35
C PRO A 187 -11.35 -3.79 20.20
N ASP A 188 -11.71 -4.38 21.34
CA ASP A 188 -12.71 -3.79 22.25
C ASP A 188 -12.08 -2.68 23.14
N ASP A 189 -10.76 -2.60 23.23
CA ASP A 189 -10.01 -1.51 23.89
C ASP A 189 -9.66 -0.34 22.94
N CYS A 190 -9.97 -0.45 21.64
CA CYS A 190 -9.68 0.59 20.65
C CYS A 190 -10.46 1.88 20.92
N LYS A 191 -9.72 3.00 21.05
CA LYS A 191 -10.32 4.33 21.21
C LYS A 191 -10.82 4.93 19.90
N VAL A 192 -10.16 4.61 18.80
CA VAL A 192 -10.56 5.02 17.45
C VAL A 192 -11.13 3.79 16.75
N ASN A 193 -12.32 3.90 16.20
CA ASN A 193 -12.91 2.84 15.40
C ASN A 193 -12.85 3.16 13.90
N PHE A 194 -13.07 2.16 13.09
CA PHE A 194 -12.97 2.26 11.65
C PHE A 194 -13.89 3.35 11.05
N ASP A 195 -15.13 3.47 11.54
CA ASP A 195 -16.08 4.47 11.02
C ASP A 195 -15.62 5.90 11.33
N VAL A 196 -15.00 6.10 12.48
CA VAL A 196 -14.43 7.40 12.88
C VAL A 196 -13.27 7.77 11.96
N VAL A 197 -12.37 6.84 11.65
CA VAL A 197 -11.24 7.16 10.77
C VAL A 197 -11.68 7.41 9.32
N VAL A 198 -12.68 6.67 8.82
CA VAL A 198 -13.27 6.92 7.49
C VAL A 198 -13.87 8.32 7.42
N LYS A 199 -14.67 8.70 8.44
CA LYS A 199 -15.23 10.04 8.54
C LYS A 199 -14.14 11.11 8.64
N THR A 200 -13.14 10.92 9.49
CA THR A 200 -12.02 11.86 9.65
C THR A 200 -11.25 12.04 8.34
N MET A 201 -11.00 10.96 7.61
CA MET A 201 -10.40 11.03 6.28
C MET A 201 -11.23 11.89 5.33
N TRP A 202 -12.56 11.74 5.33
CA TRP A 202 -13.46 12.55 4.50
C TRP A 202 -13.43 14.03 4.90
N ASP A 203 -13.56 14.32 6.19
CA ASP A 203 -13.50 15.70 6.71
C ASP A 203 -12.15 16.35 6.34
N THR A 204 -11.04 15.65 6.56
CA THR A 204 -9.70 16.11 6.15
C THR A 204 -9.59 16.33 4.64
N ALA A 205 -10.22 15.47 3.85
CA ALA A 205 -10.28 15.65 2.40
C ALA A 205 -11.04 16.92 1.99
N GLN A 206 -12.13 17.25 2.68
CA GLN A 206 -12.88 18.50 2.41
C GLN A 206 -12.07 19.75 2.75
N ASP A 207 -11.33 19.71 3.85
CA ASP A 207 -10.51 20.83 4.32
C ASP A 207 -9.19 20.98 3.56
N MET A 208 -8.71 19.92 2.90
CA MET A 208 -7.48 19.95 2.11
C MET A 208 -7.61 20.92 0.94
N ASN A 209 -6.69 21.88 0.85
CA ASN A 209 -6.66 22.83 -0.27
C ASN A 209 -6.46 22.11 -1.60
N HIS A 210 -7.16 22.56 -2.64
CA HIS A 210 -7.14 21.98 -4.00
C HIS A 210 -5.73 21.76 -4.56
N LYS A 211 -4.80 22.69 -4.31
CA LYS A 211 -3.41 22.60 -4.78
C LYS A 211 -2.64 21.38 -4.27
N TYR A 212 -3.16 20.66 -3.26
CA TYR A 212 -2.60 19.44 -2.68
C TYR A 212 -3.35 18.16 -3.12
N LYS A 213 -4.25 18.28 -4.10
CA LYS A 213 -5.11 17.20 -4.60
C LYS A 213 -4.81 16.89 -6.07
N GLU A 214 -3.65 16.29 -6.32
CA GLU A 214 -3.24 15.81 -7.66
C GLU A 214 -3.08 16.91 -8.74
N THR A 215 -2.75 18.15 -8.33
CA THR A 215 -2.71 19.28 -9.27
C THR A 215 -1.30 19.71 -9.68
N SER A 216 -0.26 19.25 -9.03
CA SER A 216 1.12 19.76 -9.19
C SER A 216 1.31 21.27 -8.90
N GLU A 217 0.29 21.94 -8.35
CA GLU A 217 0.31 23.37 -8.04
C GLU A 217 0.86 23.70 -6.63
N GLY A 218 1.18 22.67 -5.85
CA GLY A 218 1.66 22.82 -4.47
C GLY A 218 2.53 21.66 -4.03
N GLY A 219 2.93 21.68 -2.76
CA GLY A 219 3.70 20.63 -2.13
C GLY A 219 5.06 20.41 -2.77
N LEU A 220 5.47 19.16 -2.91
CA LEU A 220 6.77 18.79 -3.49
C LEU A 220 6.84 19.17 -4.97
N ALA A 221 5.77 19.03 -5.73
CA ALA A 221 5.75 19.37 -7.14
C ALA A 221 6.13 20.83 -7.41
N PHE A 222 5.69 21.74 -6.55
CA PHE A 222 6.00 23.18 -6.67
C PHE A 222 7.43 23.52 -6.22
N ASN A 223 7.96 22.80 -5.23
CA ASN A 223 9.24 23.12 -4.60
C ASN A 223 10.43 22.41 -5.24
N LEU A 224 10.19 21.45 -6.12
CA LEU A 224 11.27 20.77 -6.84
C LEU A 224 11.47 21.40 -8.23
N PRO A 225 12.71 21.75 -8.61
CA PRO A 225 12.97 22.17 -9.96
C PRO A 225 12.63 21.01 -10.92
N VAL A 226 11.84 21.30 -11.94
CA VAL A 226 11.56 20.33 -13.02
C VAL A 226 12.85 20.14 -13.81
N VAL A 227 13.69 19.21 -13.39
CA VAL A 227 14.78 18.72 -14.20
C VAL A 227 14.17 17.66 -15.12
N LEU A 228 13.75 18.08 -16.31
CA LEU A 228 13.46 17.12 -17.37
C LEU A 228 14.77 16.36 -17.62
N PRO A 229 14.79 15.02 -17.52
CA PRO A 229 15.97 14.29 -17.93
C PRO A 229 16.22 14.64 -19.40
N ASN A 230 17.42 15.10 -19.68
CA ASN A 230 17.87 15.25 -21.06
C ASN A 230 17.77 13.85 -21.69
N CYS A 231 16.87 13.71 -22.67
CA CYS A 231 16.78 12.53 -23.51
C CYS A 231 18.08 12.32 -24.28
#